data_0225122fc1211ea846d2b8b34f846da5
#
_entry.id   0225122fc1211ea846d2b8b34f846da5
#
_cell.length_a   1.000
_cell.length_b   1.000
_cell.length_c   1.000
_cell.angle_alpha   90.00
_cell.angle_beta   90.00
_cell.angle_gamma   90.00
#
_symmetry.space_group_name_H-M   'P 1'
#
loop_
_entity.id
_entity.type
_entity.pdbx_description
1 polymer ?
#
loop_
_entity_poly.entity_id
_entity_poly.type
_entity_poly.pdbx_seq_one_letter_code
_entity_poly.pdbx_strand_id
1 'polypeptide(L)'
;MANLDLLENSIPVAPLKLAALPGSMEMAKKVDSYLVQFRKELAERRNGVSFSGYSEDSFLIDCECPRFGSGEAKGKINESVRGADLYILVDVCNYSITYKVCGYENHMSPDDHYQDLKRIIAAATGKAHRINVIMPFIYEGRQHKRTKRESLDCALALQELMNMGVSNFITFDAHDPRVMNAIPLGGFDNFMPTYQFLKALLRSVPDLTIDNDHLMIISPDEGAMARAVYFSNVLGVDLGMFYKRRDYSTIVNGKNPIVAHEFLGDSVAGKDVVIIDDMISSGESMLDVAKQVKERGADHVFVCTTFGLFTDGLEKFDAYYEKGYISKVITTDLTYRTPELVSRPWYEPAEMSKYMASIIDTLNHDVSVAKVQSTTEKINKLLAKHR
;
A
#
# COMPACT_ATOMS: atom_id res chain seq x y z
N MET A 1 5.29 14.22 12.86
CA MET A 1 5.56 15.55 12.27
C MET A 1 6.13 15.28 10.89
N ALA A 2 5.68 16.01 9.88
CA ALA A 2 6.36 16.04 8.59
C ALA A 2 7.84 16.38 8.85
N ASN A 3 8.74 16.00 7.93
CA ASN A 3 10.16 16.34 8.04
C ASN A 3 10.41 17.86 7.83
N LEU A 4 9.64 18.71 8.51
CA LEU A 4 9.62 20.15 8.31
C LEU A 4 11.03 20.75 8.44
N ASP A 5 11.84 20.26 9.39
CA ASP A 5 13.20 20.76 9.59
C ASP A 5 14.12 20.52 8.38
N LEU A 6 13.87 19.43 7.60
CA LEU A 6 14.60 19.17 6.36
C LEU A 6 14.09 20.04 5.21
N LEU A 7 12.77 20.21 5.14
CA LEU A 7 12.12 20.91 4.05
C LEU A 7 12.27 22.43 4.20
N GLU A 8 12.46 22.93 5.43
CA GLU A 8 12.59 24.35 5.72
C GLU A 8 13.71 25.03 4.91
N ASN A 9 14.82 24.31 4.70
CA ASN A 9 16.00 24.82 3.99
C ASN A 9 16.11 24.30 2.53
N SER A 10 15.08 23.64 2.01
CA SER A 10 15.06 23.13 0.65
C SER A 10 14.07 23.90 -0.23
N ILE A 11 14.27 23.85 -1.53
CA ILE A 11 13.41 24.49 -2.52
C ILE A 11 12.74 23.39 -3.35
N PRO A 12 11.43 23.46 -3.64
CA PRO A 12 10.79 22.49 -4.53
C PRO A 12 11.37 22.57 -5.94
N VAL A 13 11.48 21.44 -6.60
CA VAL A 13 12.03 21.36 -7.98
C VAL A 13 11.14 22.05 -8.99
N ALA A 14 9.85 22.08 -8.74
CA ALA A 14 8.84 22.74 -9.57
C ALA A 14 7.52 22.88 -8.76
N PRO A 15 6.55 23.70 -9.24
CA PRO A 15 5.21 23.74 -8.66
C PRO A 15 4.57 22.36 -8.61
N LEU A 16 4.08 21.97 -7.45
CA LEU A 16 3.44 20.67 -7.21
C LEU A 16 2.06 20.62 -7.88
N LYS A 17 1.76 19.54 -8.56
CA LYS A 17 0.42 19.19 -9.05
C LYS A 17 0.11 17.72 -8.75
N LEU A 18 -1.11 17.45 -8.30
CA LEU A 18 -1.59 16.10 -7.99
C LEU A 18 -2.77 15.76 -8.88
N ALA A 19 -2.62 14.77 -9.75
CA ALA A 19 -3.70 14.18 -10.53
C ALA A 19 -4.15 12.88 -9.86
N ALA A 20 -5.45 12.63 -9.80
CA ALA A 20 -6.00 11.40 -9.28
C ALA A 20 -6.95 10.77 -10.30
N LEU A 21 -6.75 9.48 -10.61
CA LEU A 21 -7.73 8.72 -11.35
C LEU A 21 -8.98 8.47 -10.50
N PRO A 22 -10.15 8.24 -11.09
CA PRO A 22 -11.43 8.19 -10.35
C PRO A 22 -11.41 7.28 -9.13
N GLY A 23 -10.78 6.10 -9.24
CA GLY A 23 -10.65 5.13 -8.15
C GLY A 23 -9.81 5.59 -6.95
N SER A 24 -9.02 6.65 -7.10
CA SER A 24 -8.10 7.18 -6.08
C SER A 24 -8.52 8.53 -5.52
N MET A 25 -9.64 9.08 -5.95
CA MET A 25 -10.04 10.47 -5.62
C MET A 25 -10.23 10.70 -4.11
N GLU A 26 -10.78 9.72 -3.39
CA GLU A 26 -10.96 9.84 -1.93
C GLU A 26 -9.61 9.98 -1.21
N MET A 27 -8.66 9.12 -1.54
CA MET A 27 -7.30 9.18 -1.00
C MET A 27 -6.61 10.48 -1.40
N ALA A 28 -6.71 10.89 -2.65
CA ALA A 28 -6.09 12.10 -3.16
C ALA A 28 -6.58 13.37 -2.44
N LYS A 29 -7.87 13.47 -2.13
CA LYS A 29 -8.43 14.59 -1.34
C LYS A 29 -7.84 14.65 0.07
N LYS A 30 -7.66 13.49 0.73
CA LYS A 30 -7.01 13.44 2.05
C LYS A 30 -5.53 13.84 1.97
N VAL A 31 -4.82 13.34 0.95
CA VAL A 31 -3.42 13.68 0.69
C VAL A 31 -3.26 15.16 0.42
N ASP A 32 -4.09 15.74 -0.44
CA ASP A 32 -4.10 17.15 -0.77
C ASP A 32 -4.28 18.03 0.48
N SER A 33 -5.23 17.69 1.34
CA SER A 33 -5.46 18.44 2.59
C SER A 33 -4.21 18.46 3.49
N TYR A 34 -3.47 17.35 3.58
CA TYR A 34 -2.21 17.31 4.33
C TYR A 34 -1.09 18.09 3.63
N LEU A 35 -1.00 18.05 2.31
CA LEU A 35 -0.03 18.84 1.56
C LEU A 35 -0.25 20.34 1.77
N VAL A 36 -1.51 20.78 1.68
CA VAL A 36 -1.88 22.19 1.97
C VAL A 36 -1.49 22.57 3.39
N GLN A 37 -1.79 21.72 4.37
CA GLN A 37 -1.40 21.96 5.76
C GLN A 37 0.12 22.06 5.91
N PHE A 38 0.89 21.10 5.36
CA PHE A 38 2.35 21.11 5.47
C PHE A 38 2.97 22.37 4.85
N ARG A 39 2.43 22.81 3.70
CA ARG A 39 2.91 24.02 3.03
C ARG A 39 2.62 25.28 3.82
N LYS A 40 1.45 25.38 4.45
CA LYS A 40 1.13 26.49 5.36
C LYS A 40 2.06 26.53 6.56
N GLU A 41 2.25 25.39 7.24
CA GLU A 41 3.19 25.27 8.37
C GLU A 41 4.63 25.64 7.97
N LEU A 42 5.06 25.25 6.77
CA LEU A 42 6.41 25.55 6.26
C LEU A 42 6.57 27.04 5.90
N ALA A 43 5.56 27.64 5.30
CA ALA A 43 5.55 29.06 4.98
C ALA A 43 5.62 29.94 6.24
N GLU A 44 4.92 29.56 7.32
CA GLU A 44 5.00 30.23 8.63
C GLU A 44 6.42 30.18 9.21
N ARG A 45 7.08 29.02 9.16
CA ARG A 45 8.48 28.84 9.63
C ARG A 45 9.47 29.69 8.83
N ARG A 46 9.22 29.91 7.55
CA ARG A 46 10.07 30.72 6.65
C ARG A 46 9.79 32.22 6.71
N ASN A 47 9.11 32.71 7.74
CA ASN A 47 8.73 34.12 7.88
C ASN A 47 7.98 34.67 6.65
N GLY A 48 7.12 33.88 6.05
CA GLY A 48 6.29 34.26 4.92
C GLY A 48 6.99 34.26 3.55
N VAL A 49 8.22 33.78 3.46
CA VAL A 49 8.88 33.58 2.16
C VAL A 49 8.19 32.45 1.42
N SER A 50 7.53 32.79 0.32
CA SER A 50 6.78 31.84 -0.51
C SER A 50 7.20 31.98 -1.98
N PHE A 51 7.05 30.88 -2.74
CA PHE A 51 7.25 30.85 -4.18
C PHE A 51 5.88 30.78 -4.87
N SER A 52 5.81 31.25 -6.11
CA SER A 52 4.61 31.06 -6.93
C SER A 52 4.27 29.58 -7.06
N GLY A 53 3.03 29.19 -6.76
CA GLY A 53 2.57 27.80 -6.76
C GLY A 53 3.03 26.95 -5.57
N TYR A 54 3.63 27.58 -4.54
CA TYR A 54 4.09 26.87 -3.33
C TYR A 54 2.99 26.67 -2.30
N SER A 55 2.23 27.72 -2.02
CA SER A 55 1.12 27.70 -1.06
C SER A 55 -0.18 27.89 -1.82
N GLU A 56 -0.81 26.79 -2.14
CA GLU A 56 -2.10 26.74 -2.84
C GLU A 56 -3.20 26.27 -1.87
N ASP A 57 -4.45 26.56 -2.20
CA ASP A 57 -5.60 26.04 -1.45
C ASP A 57 -5.91 24.58 -1.81
N SER A 58 -5.41 24.11 -2.95
CA SER A 58 -5.41 22.71 -3.40
C SER A 58 -4.33 22.49 -4.45
N PHE A 59 -3.69 21.33 -4.41
CA PHE A 59 -2.74 20.88 -5.43
C PHE A 59 -3.40 19.90 -6.41
N LEU A 60 -4.66 19.48 -6.13
CA LEU A 60 -5.42 18.61 -7.02
C LEU A 60 -5.72 19.33 -8.33
N ILE A 61 -5.54 18.61 -9.44
CA ILE A 61 -5.93 19.05 -10.77
C ILE A 61 -7.04 18.16 -11.32
N ASP A 62 -7.87 18.77 -12.16
CA ASP A 62 -8.94 18.05 -12.84
C ASP A 62 -8.40 17.27 -14.03
N CYS A 63 -8.60 15.94 -14.00
CA CYS A 63 -8.26 15.03 -15.07
C CYS A 63 -9.33 13.94 -15.22
N GLU A 64 -9.56 13.50 -16.44
CA GLU A 64 -10.59 12.53 -16.75
C GLU A 64 -10.21 11.62 -17.93
N CYS A 65 -10.80 10.44 -17.97
CA CYS A 65 -10.71 9.51 -19.09
C CYS A 65 -12.13 9.20 -19.62
N PRO A 66 -12.78 10.15 -20.34
CA PRO A 66 -14.12 9.94 -20.85
C PRO A 66 -14.16 8.78 -21.84
N ARG A 67 -15.20 7.93 -21.70
CA ARG A 67 -15.40 6.74 -22.52
C ARG A 67 -16.28 7.06 -23.73
N PHE A 68 -15.90 6.47 -24.87
CA PHE A 68 -16.80 6.35 -26.01
C PHE A 68 -17.77 5.16 -25.80
N GLY A 69 -18.85 5.10 -26.57
CA GLY A 69 -19.83 4.02 -26.45
C GLY A 69 -19.28 2.61 -26.70
N SER A 70 -18.15 2.50 -27.40
CA SER A 70 -17.38 1.26 -27.62
C SER A 70 -16.56 0.80 -26.43
N GLY A 71 -16.41 1.66 -25.38
CA GLY A 71 -15.54 1.43 -24.24
C GLY A 71 -14.13 2.03 -24.39
N GLU A 72 -13.74 2.48 -25.56
CA GLU A 72 -12.51 3.24 -25.77
C GLU A 72 -12.55 4.55 -24.97
N ALA A 73 -11.37 5.08 -24.62
CA ALA A 73 -11.29 6.34 -23.89
C ALA A 73 -10.18 7.23 -24.41
N LYS A 74 -10.19 8.50 -24.00
CA LYS A 74 -9.08 9.45 -24.16
C LYS A 74 -8.71 10.04 -22.80
N GLY A 75 -7.42 10.27 -22.57
CA GLY A 75 -6.95 11.04 -21.41
C GLY A 75 -7.10 12.53 -21.65
N LYS A 76 -7.59 13.25 -20.65
CA LYS A 76 -7.76 14.69 -20.68
C LYS A 76 -7.35 15.29 -19.35
N ILE A 77 -6.55 16.35 -19.40
CA ILE A 77 -6.19 17.19 -18.26
C ILE A 77 -6.79 18.57 -18.52
N ASN A 78 -7.65 19.04 -17.63
CA ASN A 78 -8.41 20.28 -17.81
C ASN A 78 -7.65 21.53 -17.36
N GLU A 79 -6.46 21.37 -16.77
CA GLU A 79 -5.59 22.44 -16.31
C GLU A 79 -4.20 22.36 -16.93
N SER A 80 -3.45 23.46 -16.89
CA SER A 80 -2.06 23.45 -17.36
C SER A 80 -1.16 22.72 -16.37
N VAL A 81 -0.40 21.74 -16.85
CA VAL A 81 0.68 21.04 -16.13
C VAL A 81 2.07 21.46 -16.60
N ARG A 82 2.15 22.54 -17.40
CA ARG A 82 3.44 23.01 -17.95
C ARG A 82 4.39 23.42 -16.84
N GLY A 83 5.56 22.78 -16.83
CA GLY A 83 6.61 23.06 -15.85
C GLY A 83 6.31 22.54 -14.43
N ALA A 84 5.21 21.79 -14.23
CA ALA A 84 4.85 21.25 -12.91
C ALA A 84 5.61 19.94 -12.59
N ASP A 85 5.86 19.70 -11.31
CA ASP A 85 6.18 18.40 -10.76
C ASP A 85 4.86 17.67 -10.51
N LEU A 86 4.49 16.79 -11.46
CA LEU A 86 3.18 16.13 -11.50
C LEU A 86 3.25 14.76 -10.83
N TYR A 87 2.38 14.54 -9.85
CA TYR A 87 2.13 13.24 -9.24
C TYR A 87 0.79 12.71 -9.73
N ILE A 88 0.77 11.45 -10.19
CA ILE A 88 -0.46 10.78 -10.68
C ILE A 88 -0.75 9.60 -9.76
N LEU A 89 -1.86 9.66 -9.04
CA LEU A 89 -2.30 8.61 -8.11
C LEU A 89 -3.31 7.69 -8.78
N VAL A 90 -3.06 6.38 -8.71
CA VAL A 90 -3.92 5.33 -9.26
C VAL A 90 -4.07 4.16 -8.29
N ASP A 91 -5.33 3.76 -8.00
CA ASP A 91 -5.67 2.48 -7.40
C ASP A 91 -6.16 1.53 -8.50
N VAL A 92 -5.32 0.58 -8.89
CA VAL A 92 -5.65 -0.39 -9.94
C VAL A 92 -6.61 -1.48 -9.46
N CYS A 93 -6.83 -1.59 -8.15
CA CYS A 93 -7.71 -2.59 -7.55
C CYS A 93 -9.15 -2.10 -7.33
N ASN A 94 -9.46 -0.84 -7.65
CA ASN A 94 -10.79 -0.27 -7.39
C ASN A 94 -11.85 -0.71 -8.40
N TYR A 95 -12.48 -1.83 -8.16
CA TYR A 95 -13.54 -2.37 -8.99
C TYR A 95 -14.91 -1.67 -8.83
N SER A 96 -15.03 -0.69 -7.93
CA SER A 96 -16.29 0.06 -7.75
C SER A 96 -16.56 1.06 -8.86
N ILE A 97 -15.53 1.43 -9.61
CA ILE A 97 -15.68 2.36 -10.75
C ILE A 97 -16.25 1.62 -11.94
N THR A 98 -17.29 2.21 -12.55
CA THR A 98 -17.96 1.60 -13.69
C THR A 98 -17.98 2.52 -14.90
N TYR A 99 -18.14 1.92 -16.08
CA TYR A 99 -18.39 2.62 -17.33
C TYR A 99 -19.25 1.76 -18.26
N LYS A 100 -19.81 2.37 -19.30
CA LYS A 100 -20.66 1.66 -20.27
C LYS A 100 -19.89 1.25 -21.50
N VAL A 101 -20.08 0.00 -21.93
CA VAL A 101 -19.63 -0.56 -23.21
C VAL A 101 -20.85 -1.08 -23.96
N CYS A 102 -21.16 -0.51 -25.12
CA CYS A 102 -22.31 -0.88 -25.93
C CYS A 102 -23.63 -0.93 -25.12
N GLY A 103 -23.78 -0.03 -24.15
CA GLY A 103 -24.96 0.06 -23.27
C GLY A 103 -24.91 -0.81 -22.00
N TYR A 104 -23.97 -1.76 -21.89
CA TYR A 104 -23.78 -2.59 -20.69
C TYR A 104 -22.87 -1.90 -19.69
N GLU A 105 -23.19 -2.03 -18.42
CA GLU A 105 -22.33 -1.56 -17.33
C GLU A 105 -21.15 -2.52 -17.14
N ASN A 106 -19.96 -1.99 -17.09
CA ASN A 106 -18.70 -2.72 -16.89
C ASN A 106 -17.95 -2.14 -15.71
N HIS A 107 -17.53 -2.99 -14.76
CA HIS A 107 -16.64 -2.61 -13.69
C HIS A 107 -15.19 -2.52 -14.22
N MET A 108 -14.49 -1.47 -13.81
CA MET A 108 -13.08 -1.32 -14.22
C MET A 108 -12.22 -2.43 -13.64
N SER A 109 -11.51 -3.10 -14.53
CA SER A 109 -10.44 -4.06 -14.19
C SER A 109 -9.13 -3.33 -13.87
N PRO A 110 -8.12 -4.03 -13.31
CA PRO A 110 -6.76 -3.49 -13.22
C PRO A 110 -6.21 -2.98 -14.56
N ASP A 111 -6.53 -3.67 -15.67
CA ASP A 111 -6.13 -3.27 -17.02
C ASP A 111 -6.76 -1.93 -17.42
N ASP A 112 -8.02 -1.72 -17.10
CA ASP A 112 -8.72 -0.46 -17.39
C ASP A 112 -8.07 0.71 -16.65
N HIS A 113 -7.78 0.55 -15.36
CA HIS A 113 -7.10 1.56 -14.55
C HIS A 113 -5.68 1.83 -15.04
N TYR A 114 -4.93 0.78 -15.36
CA TYR A 114 -3.58 0.92 -15.90
C TYR A 114 -3.57 1.61 -17.26
N GLN A 115 -4.53 1.29 -18.14
CA GLN A 115 -4.66 1.96 -19.42
C GLN A 115 -5.08 3.43 -19.26
N ASP A 116 -5.93 3.78 -18.30
CA ASP A 116 -6.29 5.17 -18.01
C ASP A 116 -5.10 5.95 -17.45
N LEU A 117 -4.27 5.34 -16.60
CA LEU A 117 -3.00 5.92 -16.15
C LEU A 117 -2.13 6.31 -17.35
N LYS A 118 -1.94 5.41 -18.33
CA LYS A 118 -1.14 5.69 -19.53
C LYS A 118 -1.72 6.85 -20.35
N ARG A 119 -3.05 6.96 -20.44
CA ARG A 119 -3.72 8.07 -21.13
C ARG A 119 -3.42 9.42 -20.48
N ILE A 120 -3.44 9.48 -19.14
CA ILE A 120 -3.12 10.73 -18.42
C ILE A 120 -1.62 11.05 -18.51
N ILE A 121 -0.72 10.06 -18.42
CA ILE A 121 0.70 10.27 -18.67
C ILE A 121 0.92 10.84 -20.06
N ALA A 122 0.32 10.25 -21.10
CA ALA A 122 0.45 10.72 -22.48
C ALA A 122 -0.07 12.16 -22.66
N ALA A 123 -1.15 12.53 -21.96
CA ALA A 123 -1.67 13.91 -21.98
C ALA A 123 -0.72 14.93 -21.32
N ALA A 124 0.08 14.49 -20.34
CA ALA A 124 1.03 15.33 -19.59
C ALA A 124 2.43 15.38 -20.22
N THR A 125 2.84 14.32 -20.92
CA THR A 125 4.20 14.16 -21.48
C THR A 125 4.60 15.34 -22.40
N GLY A 126 5.83 15.82 -22.23
CA GLY A 126 6.37 16.97 -22.94
C GLY A 126 5.88 18.33 -22.45
N LYS A 127 5.08 18.37 -21.37
CA LYS A 127 4.57 19.59 -20.73
C LYS A 127 4.98 19.69 -19.26
N ALA A 128 4.76 18.64 -18.48
CA ALA A 128 5.23 18.57 -17.11
C ALA A 128 6.76 18.62 -17.03
N HIS A 129 7.30 19.21 -15.96
CA HIS A 129 8.72 19.18 -15.66
C HIS A 129 9.16 17.76 -15.31
N ARG A 130 8.38 17.09 -14.45
CA ARG A 130 8.60 15.72 -14.00
C ARG A 130 7.25 15.02 -13.85
N ILE A 131 7.18 13.74 -14.16
CA ILE A 131 5.99 12.89 -13.96
C ILE A 131 6.35 11.80 -12.99
N ASN A 132 5.62 11.73 -11.88
CA ASN A 132 5.75 10.71 -10.85
C ASN A 132 4.44 9.92 -10.77
N VAL A 133 4.54 8.60 -10.75
CA VAL A 133 3.38 7.71 -10.58
C VAL A 133 3.34 7.16 -9.17
N ILE A 134 2.21 7.31 -8.50
CA ILE A 134 1.92 6.67 -7.21
C ILE A 134 0.90 5.57 -7.48
N MET A 135 1.37 4.35 -7.45
CA MET A 135 0.56 3.14 -7.64
C MET A 135 0.77 2.25 -6.41
N PRO A 136 -0.07 2.41 -5.36
CA PRO A 136 0.14 1.69 -4.11
C PRO A 136 0.25 0.20 -4.29
N PHE A 137 -0.73 -0.44 -4.94
CA PHE A 137 -0.67 -1.83 -5.38
C PHE A 137 -0.12 -1.88 -6.80
N ILE A 138 1.03 -2.53 -6.99
CA ILE A 138 1.65 -2.59 -8.31
C ILE A 138 0.79 -3.43 -9.25
N TYR A 139 0.42 -2.86 -10.42
CA TYR A 139 -0.23 -3.59 -11.49
C TYR A 139 0.60 -4.81 -11.88
N GLU A 140 -0.04 -5.98 -11.91
CA GLU A 140 0.60 -7.30 -12.13
C GLU A 140 1.76 -7.61 -11.18
N GLY A 141 1.80 -7.03 -9.97
CA GLY A 141 2.88 -7.20 -8.98
C GLY A 141 3.11 -8.65 -8.57
N ARG A 142 2.08 -9.52 -8.64
CA ARG A 142 2.20 -10.97 -8.40
C ARG A 142 2.84 -11.74 -9.56
N GLN A 143 2.87 -11.16 -10.77
CA GLN A 143 3.56 -11.68 -11.94
C GLN A 143 4.97 -11.08 -12.06
N HIS A 144 5.74 -11.19 -10.96
CA HIS A 144 7.08 -10.62 -10.78
C HIS A 144 8.21 -11.52 -11.30
N LYS A 145 7.91 -12.79 -11.58
CA LYS A 145 8.86 -13.78 -12.11
C LYS A 145 8.13 -14.74 -13.04
N ARG A 146 8.86 -15.34 -13.95
CA ARG A 146 8.35 -16.43 -14.79
C ARG A 146 9.24 -17.67 -14.65
N THR A 147 8.60 -18.83 -14.64
CA THR A 147 9.27 -20.12 -14.48
C THR A 147 9.17 -21.01 -15.72
N LYS A 148 8.24 -20.69 -16.58
CA LYS A 148 7.95 -21.45 -17.83
C LYS A 148 7.64 -20.48 -18.98
N ARG A 149 6.66 -20.85 -19.81
CA ARG A 149 6.16 -20.03 -20.95
C ARG A 149 5.09 -19.06 -20.45
N GLU A 150 5.47 -18.16 -19.57
CA GLU A 150 4.63 -17.17 -18.94
C GLU A 150 5.07 -15.78 -19.41
N SER A 151 4.16 -14.82 -19.43
CA SER A 151 4.49 -13.41 -19.57
C SER A 151 5.19 -12.90 -18.30
N LEU A 152 5.83 -11.72 -18.37
CA LEU A 152 6.44 -11.04 -17.24
C LEU A 152 5.83 -9.63 -17.14
N ASP A 153 4.52 -9.60 -16.84
CA ASP A 153 3.70 -8.42 -17.03
C ASP A 153 4.07 -7.26 -16.10
N CYS A 154 4.47 -7.55 -14.86
CA CYS A 154 4.94 -6.51 -13.93
C CYS A 154 6.17 -5.75 -14.49
N ALA A 155 7.16 -6.48 -15.03
CA ALA A 155 8.35 -5.87 -15.58
C ALA A 155 8.04 -5.06 -16.86
N LEU A 156 7.19 -5.60 -17.74
CA LEU A 156 6.76 -4.93 -18.96
C LEU A 156 6.00 -3.64 -18.63
N ALA A 157 5.09 -3.68 -17.66
CA ALA A 157 4.33 -2.51 -17.24
C ALA A 157 5.24 -1.41 -16.67
N LEU A 158 6.20 -1.75 -15.81
CA LEU A 158 7.15 -0.77 -15.27
C LEU A 158 8.01 -0.14 -16.39
N GLN A 159 8.53 -0.96 -17.32
CA GLN A 159 9.30 -0.48 -18.46
C GLN A 159 8.47 0.43 -19.37
N GLU A 160 7.22 0.09 -19.63
CA GLU A 160 6.31 0.89 -20.44
C GLU A 160 6.12 2.29 -19.83
N LEU A 161 5.88 2.39 -18.51
CA LEU A 161 5.74 3.67 -17.82
C LEU A 161 7.01 4.52 -17.92
N MET A 162 8.19 3.93 -17.72
CA MET A 162 9.46 4.66 -17.88
C MET A 162 9.65 5.14 -19.31
N ASN A 163 9.34 4.32 -20.31
CA ASN A 163 9.42 4.69 -21.73
C ASN A 163 8.43 5.80 -22.10
N MET A 164 7.35 5.96 -21.35
CA MET A 164 6.39 7.07 -21.51
C MET A 164 6.85 8.36 -20.82
N GLY A 165 8.01 8.38 -20.16
CA GLY A 165 8.59 9.56 -19.52
C GLY A 165 8.28 9.71 -18.04
N VAL A 166 7.86 8.63 -17.36
CA VAL A 166 7.76 8.61 -15.89
C VAL A 166 9.17 8.69 -15.30
N SER A 167 9.39 9.61 -14.37
CA SER A 167 10.67 9.80 -13.69
C SER A 167 10.79 8.94 -12.45
N ASN A 168 9.73 8.87 -11.64
CA ASN A 168 9.69 8.08 -10.41
C ASN A 168 8.42 7.24 -10.33
N PHE A 169 8.58 5.99 -9.96
CA PHE A 169 7.50 5.07 -9.62
C PHE A 169 7.49 4.84 -8.11
N ILE A 170 6.38 5.14 -7.46
CA ILE A 170 6.20 5.11 -6.02
C ILE A 170 5.15 4.06 -5.68
N THR A 171 5.50 3.13 -4.80
CA THR A 171 4.63 2.03 -4.38
C THR A 171 4.76 1.75 -2.90
N PHE A 172 3.90 0.87 -2.38
CA PHE A 172 3.92 0.44 -0.99
C PHE A 172 3.98 -1.07 -0.93
N ASP A 173 4.85 -1.59 -0.07
CA ASP A 173 4.99 -3.02 0.23
C ASP A 173 4.88 -3.93 -1.00
N ALA A 174 5.74 -3.69 -1.98
CA ALA A 174 5.78 -4.49 -3.20
C ALA A 174 5.86 -5.99 -2.88
N HIS A 175 5.00 -6.80 -3.51
CA HIS A 175 4.94 -8.26 -3.31
C HIS A 175 6.33 -8.92 -3.41
N ASP A 176 7.11 -8.50 -4.39
CA ASP A 176 8.54 -8.80 -4.48
C ASP A 176 9.29 -7.50 -4.83
N PRO A 177 10.09 -6.92 -3.91
CA PRO A 177 10.78 -5.66 -4.16
C PRO A 177 11.80 -5.74 -5.29
N ARG A 178 12.21 -6.93 -5.74
CA ARG A 178 13.13 -7.13 -6.87
C ARG A 178 12.55 -6.72 -8.21
N VAL A 179 11.23 -6.43 -8.29
CA VAL A 179 10.62 -5.86 -9.52
C VAL A 179 11.29 -4.56 -9.95
N MET A 180 11.90 -3.82 -9.02
CA MET A 180 12.71 -2.63 -9.31
C MET A 180 13.84 -2.89 -10.31
N ASN A 181 14.34 -4.14 -10.37
CA ASN A 181 15.39 -4.52 -11.33
C ASN A 181 14.94 -4.46 -12.79
N ALA A 182 13.63 -4.37 -13.07
CA ALA A 182 13.11 -4.19 -14.41
C ALA A 182 13.39 -2.78 -14.98
N ILE A 183 13.64 -1.81 -14.09
CA ILE A 183 13.84 -0.40 -14.45
C ILE A 183 15.11 0.17 -13.76
N PRO A 184 16.30 -0.39 -14.05
CA PRO A 184 17.53 -0.09 -13.30
C PRO A 184 18.01 1.37 -13.44
N LEU A 185 17.50 2.12 -14.41
CA LEU A 185 17.81 3.53 -14.64
C LEU A 185 16.65 4.47 -14.26
N GLY A 186 15.52 3.91 -13.81
CA GLY A 186 14.35 4.67 -13.38
C GLY A 186 14.30 4.84 -11.86
N GLY A 187 13.63 5.88 -11.38
CA GLY A 187 13.33 6.04 -9.96
C GLY A 187 12.28 4.99 -9.52
N PHE A 188 12.58 4.25 -8.46
CA PHE A 188 11.64 3.30 -7.86
C PHE A 188 11.73 3.40 -6.33
N ASP A 189 10.64 3.82 -5.71
CA ASP A 189 10.52 3.96 -4.27
C ASP A 189 9.45 3.02 -3.72
N ASN A 190 9.83 2.15 -2.80
CA ASN A 190 8.93 1.23 -2.11
C ASN A 190 8.88 1.57 -0.61
N PHE A 191 7.69 1.89 -0.09
CA PHE A 191 7.49 2.32 1.28
C PHE A 191 6.73 1.26 2.10
N MET A 192 7.13 1.08 3.36
CA MET A 192 6.51 0.10 4.26
C MET A 192 5.56 0.78 5.24
N PRO A 193 4.36 0.22 5.48
CA PRO A 193 3.36 0.80 6.40
C PRO A 193 3.53 0.40 7.87
N THR A 194 4.70 -0.09 8.27
CA THR A 194 4.95 -0.67 9.61
C THR A 194 4.51 0.23 10.76
N TYR A 195 4.84 1.53 10.69
CA TYR A 195 4.41 2.49 11.72
C TYR A 195 2.89 2.68 11.75
N GLN A 196 2.25 2.67 10.59
CA GLN A 196 0.80 2.83 10.46
C GLN A 196 0.06 1.61 11.00
N PHE A 197 0.59 0.40 10.76
CA PHE A 197 0.06 -0.82 11.37
C PHE A 197 0.15 -0.77 12.88
N LEU A 198 1.32 -0.46 13.42
CA LEU A 198 1.50 -0.38 14.86
C LEU A 198 0.57 0.67 15.50
N LYS A 199 0.45 1.84 14.84
CA LYS A 199 -0.46 2.89 15.31
C LYS A 199 -1.93 2.44 15.28
N ALA A 200 -2.38 1.73 14.24
CA ALA A 200 -3.74 1.22 14.14
C ALA A 200 -3.99 0.09 15.16
N LEU A 201 -3.03 -0.82 15.31
CA LEU A 201 -3.11 -1.91 16.29
C LEU A 201 -3.25 -1.37 17.72
N LEU A 202 -2.38 -0.46 18.15
CA LEU A 202 -2.42 0.13 19.48
C LEU A 202 -3.63 1.05 19.72
N ARG A 203 -4.23 1.60 18.67
CA ARG A 203 -5.49 2.33 18.75
C ARG A 203 -6.66 1.38 19.00
N SER A 204 -6.68 0.23 18.33
CA SER A 204 -7.76 -0.75 18.42
C SER A 204 -7.60 -1.70 19.61
N VAL A 205 -6.38 -1.87 20.13
CA VAL A 205 -6.04 -2.71 21.29
C VAL A 205 -5.13 -1.92 22.24
N PRO A 206 -5.69 -0.97 23.04
CA PRO A 206 -4.89 -0.07 23.89
C PRO A 206 -4.07 -0.80 24.97
N ASP A 207 -4.53 -1.95 25.43
CA ASP A 207 -3.91 -2.73 26.50
C ASP A 207 -2.91 -3.78 25.98
N LEU A 208 -2.58 -3.76 24.68
CA LEU A 208 -1.61 -4.68 24.08
C LEU A 208 -0.23 -4.51 24.75
N THR A 209 0.27 -5.57 25.34
CA THR A 209 1.61 -5.62 25.96
C THR A 209 2.62 -6.10 24.91
N ILE A 210 3.70 -5.34 24.73
CA ILE A 210 4.70 -5.59 23.67
C ILE A 210 6.02 -6.02 24.31
N ASP A 211 6.13 -7.32 24.59
CA ASP A 211 7.34 -8.01 25.03
C ASP A 211 7.30 -9.48 24.59
N ASN A 212 8.38 -10.23 24.84
CA ASN A 212 8.50 -11.64 24.43
C ASN A 212 7.57 -12.59 25.16
N ASP A 213 7.11 -12.24 26.34
CA ASP A 213 6.22 -13.12 27.11
C ASP A 213 4.77 -13.00 26.64
N HIS A 214 4.38 -11.86 26.07
CA HIS A 214 3.00 -11.54 25.73
C HIS A 214 2.71 -11.42 24.24
N LEU A 215 3.70 -11.17 23.38
CA LEU A 215 3.48 -10.95 21.96
C LEU A 215 4.43 -11.76 21.09
N MET A 216 3.90 -12.37 20.01
CA MET A 216 4.70 -12.99 18.95
C MET A 216 4.25 -12.53 17.57
N ILE A 217 5.22 -12.31 16.69
CA ILE A 217 4.96 -12.04 15.27
C ILE A 217 4.96 -13.36 14.50
N ILE A 218 4.02 -13.53 13.59
CA ILE A 218 3.90 -14.73 12.76
C ILE A 218 3.96 -14.38 11.28
N SER A 219 4.86 -15.06 10.57
CA SER A 219 4.85 -15.12 9.11
C SER A 219 3.92 -16.26 8.65
N PRO A 220 2.89 -15.97 7.83
CA PRO A 220 1.96 -17.02 7.36
C PRO A 220 2.60 -17.99 6.36
N ASP A 221 3.69 -17.59 5.71
CA ASP A 221 4.48 -18.44 4.81
C ASP A 221 5.89 -17.86 4.58
N GLU A 222 6.66 -18.49 3.69
CA GLU A 222 8.04 -18.06 3.38
C GLU A 222 8.09 -16.70 2.67
N GLY A 223 7.04 -16.34 1.92
CA GLY A 223 6.97 -15.08 1.16
C GLY A 223 6.88 -13.85 2.06
N ALA A 224 6.19 -13.97 3.19
CA ALA A 224 6.00 -12.88 4.15
C ALA A 224 7.16 -12.74 5.17
N MET A 225 8.13 -13.67 5.17
CA MET A 225 9.16 -13.76 6.21
C MET A 225 9.96 -12.45 6.38
N ALA A 226 10.37 -11.81 5.30
CA ALA A 226 11.15 -10.57 5.39
C ALA A 226 10.38 -9.44 6.11
N ARG A 227 9.07 -9.35 5.90
CA ARG A 227 8.17 -8.38 6.57
C ARG A 227 8.04 -8.70 8.05
N ALA A 228 7.81 -9.97 8.36
CA ALA A 228 7.66 -10.45 9.74
C ALA A 228 8.95 -10.27 10.54
N VAL A 229 10.12 -10.58 9.97
CA VAL A 229 11.45 -10.32 10.57
C VAL A 229 11.63 -8.83 10.86
N TYR A 230 11.31 -7.97 9.90
CA TYR A 230 11.45 -6.53 10.13
C TYR A 230 10.54 -6.05 11.27
N PHE A 231 9.29 -6.50 11.28
CA PHE A 231 8.31 -6.11 12.30
C PHE A 231 8.70 -6.62 13.69
N SER A 232 9.11 -7.89 13.80
CA SER A 232 9.62 -8.52 15.03
C SER A 232 10.84 -7.75 15.58
N ASN A 233 11.82 -7.46 14.73
CA ASN A 233 13.02 -6.71 15.14
C ASN A 233 12.71 -5.30 15.64
N VAL A 234 11.78 -4.60 14.99
CA VAL A 234 11.38 -3.25 15.38
C VAL A 234 10.65 -3.26 16.73
N LEU A 235 9.86 -4.28 17.01
CA LEU A 235 9.14 -4.44 18.28
C LEU A 235 10.03 -5.06 19.37
N GLY A 236 11.06 -5.79 18.99
CA GLY A 236 11.92 -6.54 19.90
C GLY A 236 11.23 -7.76 20.51
N VAL A 237 10.40 -8.47 19.71
CA VAL A 237 9.63 -9.64 20.12
C VAL A 237 9.94 -10.85 19.23
N ASP A 238 9.58 -12.05 19.70
CA ASP A 238 9.82 -13.31 19.02
C ASP A 238 9.06 -13.42 17.69
N LEU A 239 9.61 -14.27 16.80
CA LEU A 239 9.08 -14.56 15.48
C LEU A 239 8.81 -16.05 15.34
N GLY A 240 7.62 -16.39 14.82
CA GLY A 240 7.29 -17.71 14.32
C GLY A 240 6.93 -17.68 12.83
N MET A 241 6.95 -18.82 12.18
CA MET A 241 6.52 -18.94 10.79
C MET A 241 5.78 -20.23 10.52
N PHE A 242 4.88 -20.18 9.56
CA PHE A 242 4.31 -21.36 8.92
C PHE A 242 5.01 -21.63 7.60
N TYR A 243 5.26 -22.90 7.31
CA TYR A 243 5.71 -23.29 5.98
C TYR A 243 4.84 -24.43 5.42
N LYS A 244 4.64 -24.38 4.11
CA LYS A 244 3.82 -25.33 3.39
C LYS A 244 4.68 -26.49 2.89
N ARG A 245 4.71 -27.60 3.63
CA ARG A 245 5.37 -28.82 3.15
C ARG A 245 4.57 -29.41 1.99
N ARG A 246 5.19 -29.53 0.83
CA ARG A 246 4.58 -30.08 -0.39
C ARG A 246 5.08 -31.52 -0.61
N ASP A 247 4.17 -32.37 -1.07
CA ASP A 247 4.55 -33.68 -1.57
C ASP A 247 5.04 -33.55 -3.03
N TYR A 248 6.36 -33.64 -3.21
CA TYR A 248 6.97 -33.58 -4.53
C TYR A 248 6.89 -34.90 -5.28
N SER A 249 6.41 -36.00 -4.66
CA SER A 249 6.21 -37.29 -5.29
C SER A 249 4.91 -37.38 -6.08
N THR A 250 3.95 -36.48 -5.78
CA THR A 250 2.61 -36.50 -6.37
C THR A 250 2.30 -35.16 -7.06
N ILE A 251 1.65 -35.21 -8.22
CA ILE A 251 1.15 -34.03 -8.92
C ILE A 251 -0.37 -34.16 -9.07
N VAL A 252 -1.12 -33.22 -8.47
CA VAL A 252 -2.57 -33.12 -8.59
C VAL A 252 -2.92 -31.79 -9.25
N ASN A 253 -3.65 -31.83 -10.35
CA ASN A 253 -4.03 -30.63 -11.13
C ASN A 253 -2.83 -29.72 -11.47
N GLY A 254 -1.67 -30.32 -11.81
CA GLY A 254 -0.46 -29.59 -12.18
C GLY A 254 0.31 -28.94 -11.01
N LYS A 255 -0.08 -29.22 -9.76
CA LYS A 255 0.56 -28.71 -8.55
C LYS A 255 0.92 -29.86 -7.60
N ASN A 256 2.01 -29.70 -6.86
CA ASN A 256 2.34 -30.61 -5.76
C ASN A 256 1.40 -30.32 -4.58
N PRO A 257 0.64 -31.31 -4.08
CA PRO A 257 -0.28 -31.09 -2.99
C PRO A 257 0.45 -30.69 -1.70
N ILE A 258 -0.17 -29.79 -0.92
CA ILE A 258 0.30 -29.44 0.41
C ILE A 258 -0.07 -30.59 1.35
N VAL A 259 0.92 -31.19 1.98
CA VAL A 259 0.72 -32.33 2.91
C VAL A 259 0.70 -31.91 4.37
N ALA A 260 1.29 -30.76 4.71
CA ALA A 260 1.23 -30.20 6.07
C ALA A 260 1.52 -28.69 6.04
N HIS A 261 0.87 -27.96 6.96
CA HIS A 261 1.29 -26.65 7.39
C HIS A 261 2.04 -26.85 8.73
N GLU A 262 3.34 -26.68 8.71
CA GLU A 262 4.18 -26.86 9.89
C GLU A 262 4.53 -25.48 10.47
N PHE A 263 4.41 -25.37 11.79
CA PHE A 263 4.80 -24.18 12.53
C PHE A 263 6.23 -24.31 13.04
N LEU A 264 7.03 -23.29 12.82
CA LEU A 264 8.40 -23.14 13.32
C LEU A 264 8.45 -21.90 14.21
N GLY A 265 8.78 -22.05 15.45
CA GLY A 265 8.87 -20.99 16.44
C GLY A 265 8.62 -21.50 17.85
N ASP A 266 8.74 -20.60 18.83
CA ASP A 266 8.43 -20.88 20.22
C ASP A 266 6.92 -21.02 20.45
N SER A 267 6.51 -21.42 21.67
CA SER A 267 5.09 -21.57 22.01
C SER A 267 4.35 -20.25 21.91
N VAL A 268 3.19 -20.28 21.25
CA VAL A 268 2.24 -19.15 21.21
C VAL A 268 1.22 -19.19 22.35
N ALA A 269 1.27 -20.21 23.20
CA ALA A 269 0.27 -20.39 24.26
C ALA A 269 0.32 -19.22 25.26
N GLY A 270 -0.83 -18.58 25.49
CA GLY A 270 -0.97 -17.43 26.37
C GLY A 270 -0.39 -16.12 25.83
N LYS A 271 -0.01 -16.10 24.53
CA LYS A 271 0.49 -14.88 23.88
C LYS A 271 -0.55 -14.32 22.90
N ASP A 272 -0.53 -13.02 22.73
CA ASP A 272 -1.12 -12.34 21.59
C ASP A 272 -0.26 -12.60 20.36
N VAL A 273 -0.90 -12.72 19.20
CA VAL A 273 -0.21 -13.02 17.93
C VAL A 273 -0.56 -11.97 16.89
N VAL A 274 0.46 -11.43 16.19
CA VAL A 274 0.26 -10.59 15.01
C VAL A 274 0.77 -11.31 13.77
N ILE A 275 -0.13 -11.63 12.86
CA ILE A 275 0.20 -12.24 11.56
C ILE A 275 0.43 -11.10 10.56
N ILE A 276 1.59 -11.11 9.88
CA ILE A 276 1.99 -10.05 8.94
C ILE A 276 2.13 -10.60 7.52
N ASP A 277 1.48 -9.94 6.56
CA ASP A 277 1.64 -10.25 5.13
C ASP A 277 1.51 -8.97 4.28
N ASP A 278 1.74 -9.07 2.95
CA ASP A 278 1.52 -7.97 2.02
C ASP A 278 0.04 -7.81 1.67
N MET A 279 -0.71 -8.90 1.51
CA MET A 279 -2.10 -8.79 1.10
C MET A 279 -3.00 -9.91 1.64
N ILE A 280 -4.28 -9.59 1.78
CA ILE A 280 -5.38 -10.54 1.83
C ILE A 280 -6.02 -10.58 0.44
N SER A 281 -5.87 -11.69 -0.30
CA SER A 281 -6.64 -11.96 -1.51
C SER A 281 -7.96 -12.64 -1.12
N SER A 282 -8.11 -13.97 -1.25
CA SER A 282 -9.27 -14.72 -0.74
C SER A 282 -9.31 -14.80 0.81
N GLY A 283 -8.15 -14.66 1.45
CA GLY A 283 -8.00 -14.80 2.90
C GLY A 283 -7.84 -16.22 3.41
N GLU A 284 -7.98 -17.25 2.58
CA GLU A 284 -7.97 -18.66 3.05
C GLU A 284 -6.69 -19.03 3.80
N SER A 285 -5.52 -18.72 3.24
CA SER A 285 -4.24 -19.02 3.89
C SER A 285 -4.07 -18.29 5.22
N MET A 286 -4.50 -17.03 5.27
CA MET A 286 -4.44 -16.20 6.47
C MET A 286 -5.36 -16.71 7.58
N LEU A 287 -6.60 -17.05 7.22
CA LEU A 287 -7.58 -17.59 8.16
C LEU A 287 -7.17 -18.97 8.68
N ASP A 288 -6.60 -19.83 7.83
CA ASP A 288 -6.07 -21.14 8.25
C ASP A 288 -4.94 -20.97 9.29
N VAL A 289 -3.99 -20.07 9.04
CA VAL A 289 -2.92 -19.75 9.99
C VAL A 289 -3.51 -19.20 11.30
N ALA A 290 -4.46 -18.26 11.23
CA ALA A 290 -5.11 -17.70 12.41
C ALA A 290 -5.79 -18.78 13.27
N LYS A 291 -6.50 -19.69 12.64
CA LYS A 291 -7.10 -20.86 13.33
C LYS A 291 -6.03 -21.73 13.99
N GLN A 292 -4.96 -22.07 13.27
CA GLN A 292 -3.92 -22.94 13.78
C GLN A 292 -3.16 -22.35 14.99
N VAL A 293 -2.86 -21.03 14.99
CA VAL A 293 -2.22 -20.39 16.16
C VAL A 293 -3.19 -20.32 17.33
N LYS A 294 -4.47 -20.10 17.07
CA LYS A 294 -5.52 -20.11 18.11
C LYS A 294 -5.67 -21.50 18.74
N GLU A 295 -5.67 -22.56 17.95
CA GLU A 295 -5.71 -23.96 18.43
C GLU A 295 -4.43 -24.35 19.21
N ARG A 296 -3.31 -23.64 19.04
CA ARG A 296 -2.07 -23.76 19.83
C ARG A 296 -2.09 -22.93 21.11
N GLY A 297 -3.22 -22.27 21.42
CA GLY A 297 -3.44 -21.57 22.68
C GLY A 297 -3.09 -20.09 22.67
N ALA A 298 -2.99 -19.44 21.50
CA ALA A 298 -2.85 -17.99 21.42
C ALA A 298 -4.08 -17.29 22.03
N ASP A 299 -3.86 -16.19 22.78
CA ASP A 299 -4.95 -15.45 23.45
C ASP A 299 -5.73 -14.61 22.43
N HIS A 300 -5.08 -13.76 21.66
CA HIS A 300 -5.69 -13.01 20.58
C HIS A 300 -4.88 -13.14 19.30
N VAL A 301 -5.57 -13.05 18.17
CA VAL A 301 -4.95 -13.11 16.85
C VAL A 301 -5.31 -11.85 16.07
N PHE A 302 -4.29 -11.07 15.76
CA PHE A 302 -4.37 -9.87 14.94
C PHE A 302 -3.73 -10.14 13.58
N VAL A 303 -4.32 -9.60 12.54
CA VAL A 303 -3.82 -9.71 11.16
C VAL A 303 -3.46 -8.31 10.67
N CYS A 304 -2.26 -8.12 10.15
CA CYS A 304 -1.84 -6.86 9.53
C CYS A 304 -1.37 -7.13 8.09
N THR A 305 -2.06 -6.55 7.11
CA THR A 305 -1.67 -6.65 5.71
C THR A 305 -1.77 -5.30 5.02
N THR A 306 -0.86 -5.04 4.08
CA THR A 306 -0.88 -3.78 3.35
C THR A 306 -2.14 -3.65 2.50
N PHE A 307 -2.54 -4.72 1.80
CA PHE A 307 -3.67 -4.69 0.89
C PHE A 307 -4.76 -5.67 1.31
N GLY A 308 -5.93 -5.16 1.65
CA GLY A 308 -7.12 -5.97 1.93
C GLY A 308 -8.02 -6.03 0.69
N LEU A 309 -7.82 -7.03 -0.17
CA LEU A 309 -8.63 -7.16 -1.40
C LEU A 309 -9.94 -7.91 -1.17
N PHE A 310 -9.97 -8.86 -0.25
CA PHE A 310 -11.14 -9.67 0.14
C PHE A 310 -11.93 -10.20 -1.06
N THR A 311 -11.24 -10.84 -2.01
CA THR A 311 -11.80 -11.23 -3.31
C THR A 311 -12.96 -12.23 -3.22
N ASP A 312 -13.06 -12.98 -2.13
CA ASP A 312 -14.09 -14.00 -1.87
C ASP A 312 -15.15 -13.52 -0.86
N GLY A 313 -15.25 -12.21 -0.62
CA GLY A 313 -16.19 -11.62 0.32
C GLY A 313 -15.71 -11.61 1.77
N LEU A 314 -16.61 -11.28 2.68
CA LEU A 314 -16.31 -11.04 4.11
C LEU A 314 -16.83 -12.16 5.02
N GLU A 315 -17.71 -13.04 4.53
CA GLU A 315 -18.46 -14.00 5.32
C GLU A 315 -17.55 -14.99 6.06
N LYS A 316 -16.43 -15.39 5.45
CA LYS A 316 -15.44 -16.25 6.09
C LYS A 316 -14.77 -15.55 7.27
N PHE A 317 -14.45 -14.27 7.13
CA PHE A 317 -13.87 -13.44 8.20
C PHE A 317 -14.88 -13.22 9.33
N ASP A 318 -16.14 -12.94 9.02
CA ASP A 318 -17.22 -12.80 9.99
C ASP A 318 -17.34 -14.09 10.84
N ALA A 319 -17.38 -15.26 10.18
CA ALA A 319 -17.46 -16.56 10.86
C ALA A 319 -16.22 -16.89 11.73
N TYR A 320 -15.02 -16.47 11.30
CA TYR A 320 -13.79 -16.67 12.09
C TYR A 320 -13.72 -15.73 13.28
N TYR A 321 -14.22 -14.51 13.14
CA TYR A 321 -14.35 -13.56 14.23
C TYR A 321 -15.34 -14.05 15.29
N GLU A 322 -16.52 -14.52 14.89
CA GLU A 322 -17.53 -15.09 15.78
C GLU A 322 -17.02 -16.31 16.57
N LYS A 323 -16.17 -17.12 15.94
CA LYS A 323 -15.51 -18.28 16.58
C LYS A 323 -14.30 -17.89 17.44
N GLY A 324 -13.91 -16.61 17.48
CA GLY A 324 -12.75 -16.13 18.21
C GLY A 324 -11.39 -16.56 17.62
N TYR A 325 -11.34 -16.95 16.34
CA TYR A 325 -10.08 -17.28 15.66
C TYR A 325 -9.30 -16.05 15.23
N ILE A 326 -9.99 -14.95 14.96
CA ILE A 326 -9.39 -13.63 14.72
C ILE A 326 -10.00 -12.59 15.66
N SER A 327 -9.21 -11.63 16.11
CA SER A 327 -9.65 -10.53 16.97
C SER A 327 -9.76 -9.22 16.19
N LYS A 328 -8.77 -8.92 15.35
CA LYS A 328 -8.76 -7.74 14.45
C LYS A 328 -8.04 -8.06 13.15
N VAL A 329 -8.51 -7.44 12.08
CA VAL A 329 -7.84 -7.40 10.78
C VAL A 329 -7.56 -5.93 10.44
N ILE A 330 -6.29 -5.61 10.29
CA ILE A 330 -5.79 -4.27 10.04
C ILE A 330 -5.25 -4.25 8.61
N THR A 331 -5.85 -3.45 7.75
CA THR A 331 -5.31 -3.19 6.40
C THR A 331 -5.13 -1.70 6.16
N THR A 332 -4.28 -1.34 5.21
CA THR A 332 -4.17 0.07 4.84
C THR A 332 -5.40 0.53 4.07
N ASP A 333 -5.57 1.85 3.98
CA ASP A 333 -6.58 2.50 3.13
C ASP A 333 -6.04 2.86 1.72
N LEU A 334 -5.00 2.14 1.27
CA LEU A 334 -4.35 2.38 -0.03
C LEU A 334 -5.12 1.84 -1.23
N THR A 335 -6.00 0.87 -1.02
CA THR A 335 -6.89 0.30 -2.03
C THR A 335 -8.35 0.48 -1.62
N TYR A 336 -9.25 0.34 -2.58
CA TYR A 336 -10.69 0.46 -2.34
C TYR A 336 -11.16 -0.45 -1.21
N ARG A 337 -12.00 0.08 -0.35
CA ARG A 337 -12.65 -0.61 0.76
C ARG A 337 -14.15 -0.44 0.65
N THR A 338 -14.88 -1.55 0.66
CA THR A 338 -16.34 -1.47 0.62
C THR A 338 -16.89 -0.88 1.91
N PRO A 339 -18.04 -0.20 1.88
CA PRO A 339 -18.71 0.28 3.10
C PRO A 339 -19.01 -0.84 4.10
N GLU A 340 -19.31 -2.05 3.60
CA GLU A 340 -19.53 -3.24 4.42
C GLU A 340 -18.28 -3.62 5.20
N LEU A 341 -17.09 -3.63 4.56
CA LEU A 341 -15.82 -3.91 5.22
C LEU A 341 -15.55 -2.90 6.35
N VAL A 342 -15.71 -1.62 6.05
CA VAL A 342 -15.42 -0.54 7.01
C VAL A 342 -16.35 -0.62 8.24
N SER A 343 -17.55 -1.18 8.09
CA SER A 343 -18.52 -1.35 9.18
C SER A 343 -18.27 -2.57 10.08
N ARG A 344 -17.34 -3.47 9.70
CA ARG A 344 -17.11 -4.71 10.46
C ARG A 344 -16.40 -4.43 11.80
N PRO A 345 -16.86 -5.05 12.91
CA PRO A 345 -16.25 -4.84 14.23
C PRO A 345 -14.82 -5.39 14.34
N TRP A 346 -14.46 -6.34 13.49
CA TRP A 346 -13.11 -6.90 13.41
C TRP A 346 -12.15 -6.11 12.52
N TYR A 347 -12.65 -5.17 11.71
CA TYR A 347 -11.82 -4.41 10.78
C TYR A 347 -11.30 -3.11 11.39
N GLU A 348 -10.04 -2.78 11.12
CA GLU A 348 -9.41 -1.52 11.53
C GLU A 348 -8.53 -0.96 10.40
N PRO A 349 -8.76 0.26 9.91
CA PRO A 349 -7.94 0.85 8.86
C PRO A 349 -6.63 1.43 9.42
N ALA A 350 -5.51 1.14 8.75
CA ALA A 350 -4.25 1.85 8.91
C ALA A 350 -4.19 3.00 7.90
N GLU A 351 -4.35 4.24 8.36
CA GLU A 351 -4.42 5.43 7.51
C GLU A 351 -3.06 5.81 6.91
N MET A 352 -3.01 5.94 5.59
CA MET A 352 -1.79 6.19 4.82
C MET A 352 -1.70 7.60 4.24
N SER A 353 -2.79 8.36 4.18
CA SER A 353 -2.87 9.66 3.50
C SER A 353 -1.81 10.67 3.97
N LYS A 354 -1.62 10.79 5.31
CA LYS A 354 -0.59 11.68 5.86
C LYS A 354 0.83 11.24 5.51
N TYR A 355 1.06 9.92 5.47
CA TYR A 355 2.35 9.36 5.09
C TYR A 355 2.63 9.60 3.61
N MET A 356 1.66 9.35 2.75
CA MET A 356 1.74 9.63 1.31
C MET A 356 2.00 11.12 1.03
N ALA A 357 1.29 12.02 1.71
CA ALA A 357 1.55 13.46 1.60
C ALA A 357 2.99 13.83 1.98
N SER A 358 3.51 13.22 3.06
CA SER A 358 4.90 13.45 3.47
C SER A 358 5.93 12.94 2.45
N ILE A 359 5.65 11.82 1.77
CA ILE A 359 6.47 11.28 0.69
C ILE A 359 6.48 12.25 -0.49
N ILE A 360 5.30 12.67 -0.96
CA ILE A 360 5.15 13.62 -2.07
C ILE A 360 5.90 14.92 -1.77
N ASP A 361 5.69 15.50 -0.59
CA ASP A 361 6.31 16.75 -0.20
C ASP A 361 7.84 16.65 -0.14
N THR A 362 8.37 15.53 0.36
CA THR A 362 9.82 15.25 0.41
C THR A 362 10.41 15.11 -0.99
N LEU A 363 9.76 14.35 -1.88
CA LEU A 363 10.21 14.16 -3.25
C LEU A 363 10.11 15.44 -4.09
N ASN A 364 9.07 16.25 -3.87
CA ASN A 364 8.92 17.54 -4.54
C ASN A 364 10.03 18.53 -4.15
N HIS A 365 10.60 18.41 -2.96
CA HIS A 365 11.75 19.20 -2.53
C HIS A 365 13.11 18.56 -2.87
N ASP A 366 13.11 17.42 -3.55
CA ASP A 366 14.31 16.66 -3.93
C ASP A 366 15.22 16.32 -2.73
N VAL A 367 14.58 16.07 -1.59
CA VAL A 367 15.25 15.72 -0.33
C VAL A 367 15.19 14.20 -0.13
N SER A 368 16.22 13.64 0.50
CA SER A 368 16.31 12.21 0.76
C SER A 368 15.07 11.68 1.52
N VAL A 369 14.44 10.66 0.98
CA VAL A 369 13.30 9.96 1.59
C VAL A 369 13.70 9.07 2.79
N ALA A 370 15.00 8.87 3.04
CA ALA A 370 15.50 7.99 4.11
C ALA A 370 14.89 8.33 5.49
N LYS A 371 14.70 9.61 5.80
CA LYS A 371 14.06 10.03 7.07
C LYS A 371 12.54 9.81 7.08
N VAL A 372 11.90 9.76 5.92
CA VAL A 372 10.47 9.43 5.79
C VAL A 372 10.29 7.91 5.95
N GLN A 373 11.20 7.13 5.38
CA GLN A 373 11.25 5.68 5.49
C GLN A 373 11.64 5.22 6.90
N SER A 374 12.60 5.90 7.56
CA SER A 374 13.03 5.57 8.92
C SER A 374 11.96 5.98 9.93
N THR A 375 11.17 5.01 10.34
CA THR A 375 10.10 5.20 11.35
C THR A 375 10.53 4.80 12.76
N THR A 376 11.78 4.35 12.96
CA THR A 376 12.29 3.80 14.23
C THR A 376 12.09 4.73 15.42
N GLU A 377 12.43 6.02 15.29
CA GLU A 377 12.21 6.98 16.39
C GLU A 377 10.72 7.17 16.73
N LYS A 378 9.85 7.19 15.71
CA LYS A 378 8.40 7.33 15.90
C LYS A 378 7.85 6.08 16.58
N ILE A 379 8.32 4.91 16.17
CA ILE A 379 7.94 3.62 16.75
C ILE A 379 8.42 3.57 18.21
N ASN A 380 9.67 3.88 18.50
CA ASN A 380 10.19 3.89 19.87
C ASN A 380 9.42 4.84 20.79
N LYS A 381 9.03 6.02 20.31
CA LYS A 381 8.16 6.94 21.06
C LYS A 381 6.76 6.38 21.30
N LEU A 382 6.24 5.59 20.38
CA LEU A 382 4.96 4.93 20.52
C LEU A 382 5.04 3.78 21.51
N LEU A 383 6.07 2.94 21.40
CA LEU A 383 6.33 1.79 22.28
C LEU A 383 6.62 2.19 23.74
N ALA A 384 7.29 3.31 23.96
CA ALA A 384 7.57 3.80 25.32
C ALA A 384 6.33 4.04 26.18
N LYS A 385 5.14 4.01 25.58
CA LYS A 385 3.85 4.12 26.27
C LYS A 385 3.17 2.77 26.53
N HIS A 386 3.71 1.69 25.96
CA HIS A 386 3.13 0.33 25.96
C HIS A 386 4.10 -0.75 26.44
N ARG A 387 5.28 -0.35 26.92
CA ARG A 387 6.28 -1.19 27.62
C ARG A 387 6.25 -0.99 29.09
#